data_928b268888be2a3be5e75529e0509418
#
_entry.id   928b268888be2a3be5e75529e0509418
#
_cell.length_a   1.000
_cell.length_b   1.000
_cell.length_c   1.000
_cell.angle_alpha   90.00
_cell.angle_beta   90.00
_cell.angle_gamma   90.00
#
_symmetry.space_group_name_H-M   'P 1'
#
loop_
_entity.id
_entity.type
_entity.pdbx_description
1 polymer ?
#
loop_
_entity_poly.entity_id
_entity_poly.type
_entity_poly.pdbx_seq_one_letter_code
_entity_poly.pdbx_strand_id
1 'polypeptide(L)'
;LNITIDEAMVLSIIMSYQLNSRYAEEFSKIKEDFKLEDEDYLKYLNIAYKLEKKGLLSLAEKRRERFSRINPEFNVDDMIFNKLILGYDYLDDVDFSDIYSVVKVIAELIYKKDDKKLTEFRLVSEANRVFDKLDIKEEFTKAILKYSTKEKLLLMYLIYEYIDGNSGERANRICEIFFDDLSHRARYLESILKE
;
A
#
# COMPACT_ATOMS: atom_id res chain seq x y z
N LEU A 1 -11.04 -9.69 2.84
CA LEU A 1 -11.05 -8.39 3.50
C LEU A 1 -11.76 -8.53 4.85
N ASN A 2 -11.10 -8.17 5.95
CA ASN A 2 -11.74 -8.14 7.27
C ASN A 2 -12.38 -6.76 7.49
N ILE A 3 -13.58 -6.57 6.91
CA ILE A 3 -14.32 -5.29 6.93
C ILE A 3 -15.76 -5.52 7.38
N THR A 4 -16.34 -4.51 8.02
CA THR A 4 -17.75 -4.51 8.44
C THR A 4 -18.68 -4.25 7.24
N ILE A 5 -20.00 -4.44 7.42
CA ILE A 5 -21.01 -4.15 6.40
C ILE A 5 -20.97 -2.66 6.01
N ASP A 6 -20.87 -1.76 6.99
CA ASP A 6 -20.79 -0.31 6.72
C ASP A 6 -19.53 0.06 5.94
N GLU A 7 -18.39 -0.57 6.26
CA GLU A 7 -17.13 -0.40 5.54
C GLU A 7 -17.23 -0.94 4.11
N ALA A 8 -17.86 -2.10 3.91
CA ALA A 8 -18.08 -2.66 2.58
C ALA A 8 -18.98 -1.76 1.73
N MET A 9 -20.02 -1.18 2.33
CA MET A 9 -20.91 -0.23 1.66
C MET A 9 -20.16 1.01 1.19
N VAL A 10 -19.40 1.66 2.08
CA VAL A 10 -18.62 2.86 1.72
C VAL A 10 -17.58 2.55 0.65
N LEU A 11 -16.88 1.43 0.76
CA LEU A 11 -15.91 0.98 -0.24
C LEU A 11 -16.59 0.79 -1.61
N SER A 12 -17.74 0.12 -1.65
CA SER A 12 -18.50 -0.12 -2.89
C SER A 12 -18.98 1.17 -3.55
N ILE A 13 -19.40 2.16 -2.76
CA ILE A 13 -19.80 3.47 -3.27
C ILE A 13 -18.60 4.15 -3.93
N ILE A 14 -17.46 4.23 -3.24
CA ILE A 14 -16.24 4.85 -3.80
C ILE A 14 -15.79 4.13 -5.07
N MET A 15 -15.82 2.78 -5.07
CA MET A 15 -15.51 1.98 -6.26
C MET A 15 -16.43 2.31 -7.43
N SER A 16 -17.73 2.50 -7.19
CA SER A 16 -18.69 2.82 -8.25
C SER A 16 -18.41 4.18 -8.88
N TYR A 17 -18.00 5.17 -8.11
CA TYR A 17 -17.56 6.48 -8.63
C TYR A 17 -16.29 6.33 -9.47
N GLN A 18 -15.31 5.60 -8.98
CA GLN A 18 -14.05 5.37 -9.69
C GLN A 18 -14.27 4.63 -11.03
N LEU A 19 -15.21 3.69 -11.10
CA LEU A 19 -15.60 3.02 -12.33
C LEU A 19 -16.24 3.98 -13.36
N ASN A 20 -17.03 4.92 -12.89
CA ASN A 20 -17.81 5.81 -13.77
C ASN A 20 -17.01 7.03 -14.25
N SER A 21 -16.14 7.60 -13.40
CA SER A 21 -15.46 8.87 -13.70
C SER A 21 -14.00 8.74 -14.08
N ARG A 22 -13.35 7.61 -13.87
CA ARG A 22 -11.89 7.37 -13.96
C ARG A 22 -11.03 8.27 -13.06
N TYR A 23 -11.64 9.11 -12.23
CA TYR A 23 -10.98 10.02 -11.30
C TYR A 23 -11.60 9.87 -9.92
N ALA A 24 -10.81 10.18 -8.89
CA ALA A 24 -11.34 10.35 -7.56
C ALA A 24 -12.36 11.49 -7.55
N GLU A 25 -13.52 11.23 -7.02
CA GLU A 25 -14.54 12.25 -6.82
C GLU A 25 -14.47 12.77 -5.39
N GLU A 26 -14.81 14.05 -5.22
CA GLU A 26 -14.91 14.63 -3.88
C GLU A 26 -15.96 13.88 -3.04
N PHE A 27 -15.62 13.57 -1.81
CA PHE A 27 -16.53 12.83 -0.93
C PHE A 27 -17.86 13.56 -0.68
N SER A 28 -17.89 14.89 -0.82
CA SER A 28 -19.11 15.71 -0.78
C SER A 28 -20.12 15.33 -1.87
N LYS A 29 -19.67 14.82 -3.02
CA LYS A 29 -20.58 14.38 -4.07
C LYS A 29 -21.42 13.18 -3.63
N ILE A 30 -20.85 12.29 -2.82
CA ILE A 30 -21.60 11.19 -2.20
C ILE A 30 -22.75 11.74 -1.37
N LYS A 31 -22.51 12.83 -0.60
CA LYS A 31 -23.56 13.50 0.19
C LYS A 31 -24.68 14.01 -0.71
N GLU A 32 -24.34 14.67 -1.81
CA GLU A 32 -25.32 15.24 -2.75
C GLU A 32 -26.14 14.16 -3.44
N ASP A 33 -25.48 13.16 -4.01
CA ASP A 33 -26.13 12.10 -4.81
C ASP A 33 -27.02 11.19 -3.96
N PHE A 34 -26.61 10.91 -2.72
CA PHE A 34 -27.37 10.08 -1.78
C PHE A 34 -28.27 10.92 -0.85
N LYS A 35 -28.28 12.25 -0.98
CA LYS A 35 -29.06 13.18 -0.14
C LYS A 35 -28.87 12.93 1.35
N LEU A 36 -27.61 12.75 1.76
CA LEU A 36 -27.27 12.44 3.15
C LEU A 36 -27.41 13.68 4.03
N GLU A 37 -27.94 13.49 5.22
CA GLU A 37 -27.87 14.49 6.29
C GLU A 37 -26.42 14.64 6.78
N ASP A 38 -26.10 15.77 7.43
CA ASP A 38 -24.74 16.07 7.88
C ASP A 38 -24.16 15.00 8.81
N GLU A 39 -24.98 14.42 9.68
CA GLU A 39 -24.58 13.39 10.63
C GLU A 39 -24.17 12.09 9.91
N ASP A 40 -24.97 11.63 8.94
CA ASP A 40 -24.68 10.44 8.14
C ASP A 40 -23.45 10.66 7.26
N TYR A 41 -23.30 11.85 6.67
CA TYR A 41 -22.11 12.21 5.91
C TYR A 41 -20.85 12.10 6.77
N LEU A 42 -20.84 12.66 7.97
CA LEU A 42 -19.70 12.57 8.89
C LEU A 42 -19.41 11.13 9.33
N LYS A 43 -20.45 10.32 9.53
CA LYS A 43 -20.32 8.90 9.82
C LYS A 43 -19.59 8.18 8.69
N TYR A 44 -20.03 8.36 7.44
CA TYR A 44 -19.43 7.71 6.28
C TYR A 44 -18.02 8.23 5.97
N LEU A 45 -17.77 9.51 6.16
CA LEU A 45 -16.44 10.09 6.05
C LEU A 45 -15.47 9.46 7.06
N ASN A 46 -15.90 9.27 8.32
CA ASN A 46 -15.09 8.57 9.32
C ASN A 46 -14.80 7.10 8.94
N ILE A 47 -15.76 6.43 8.31
CA ILE A 47 -15.57 5.06 7.79
C ILE A 47 -14.55 5.06 6.66
N ALA A 48 -14.62 6.03 5.73
CA ALA A 48 -13.64 6.15 4.65
C ALA A 48 -12.21 6.36 5.19
N TYR A 49 -12.02 7.20 6.21
CA TYR A 49 -10.72 7.34 6.87
C TYR A 49 -10.26 6.07 7.61
N LYS A 50 -11.18 5.25 8.14
CA LYS A 50 -10.81 3.93 8.69
C LYS A 50 -10.35 2.97 7.60
N LEU A 51 -11.03 2.99 6.45
CA LEU A 51 -10.64 2.20 5.27
C LEU A 51 -9.27 2.64 4.72
N GLU A 52 -9.00 3.94 4.72
CA GLU A 52 -7.68 4.49 4.35
C GLU A 52 -6.60 3.99 5.31
N LYS A 53 -6.81 4.04 6.62
CA LYS A 53 -5.89 3.48 7.61
C LYS A 53 -5.68 1.97 7.46
N LYS A 54 -6.69 1.24 7.00
CA LYS A 54 -6.58 -0.19 6.65
C LYS A 54 -5.89 -0.42 5.31
N GLY A 55 -5.49 0.64 4.59
CA GLY A 55 -4.85 0.57 3.28
C GLY A 55 -5.77 0.12 2.15
N LEU A 56 -7.09 0.18 2.34
CA LEU A 56 -8.08 -0.16 1.32
C LEU A 56 -8.44 1.04 0.43
N LEU A 57 -8.24 2.23 0.94
CA LEU A 57 -8.36 3.50 0.22
C LEU A 57 -7.05 4.27 0.31
N SER A 58 -6.82 5.14 -0.64
CA SER A 58 -5.79 6.17 -0.60
C SER A 58 -6.43 7.55 -0.79
N LEU A 59 -5.87 8.56 -0.13
CA LEU A 59 -6.24 9.95 -0.38
C LEU A 59 -5.61 10.40 -1.69
N ALA A 60 -6.41 10.96 -2.61
CA ALA A 60 -5.87 11.64 -3.77
C ALA A 60 -5.11 12.90 -3.30
N GLU A 61 -3.86 13.05 -3.78
CA GLU A 61 -3.06 14.22 -3.45
C GLU A 61 -3.63 15.48 -4.12
N LYS A 62 -4.54 16.19 -3.46
CA LYS A 62 -4.77 17.60 -3.77
C LYS A 62 -3.60 18.40 -3.19
N ARG A 63 -2.94 19.19 -4.03
CA ARG A 63 -1.90 20.14 -3.64
C ARG A 63 -2.35 20.95 -2.43
N ARG A 64 -1.75 20.62 -1.27
CA ARG A 64 -1.51 21.44 -0.05
C ARG A 64 -2.58 22.45 0.39
N GLU A 65 -3.86 22.16 0.29
CA GLU A 65 -4.87 23.04 0.89
C GLU A 65 -5.36 22.49 2.23
N ARG A 66 -5.25 23.32 3.28
CA ARG A 66 -5.67 22.97 4.66
C ARG A 66 -7.14 22.53 4.77
N PHE A 67 -7.95 22.78 3.76
CA PHE A 67 -9.39 22.46 3.71
C PHE A 67 -9.70 21.07 3.11
N SER A 68 -8.72 20.35 2.57
CA SER A 68 -8.95 19.03 1.94
C SER A 68 -9.42 17.94 2.93
N ARG A 69 -9.29 18.15 4.24
CA ARG A 69 -9.74 17.19 5.25
C ARG A 69 -11.26 17.13 5.43
N ILE A 70 -11.98 18.18 5.04
CA ILE A 70 -13.45 18.24 5.16
C ILE A 70 -14.11 17.66 3.92
N ASN A 71 -13.44 17.78 2.77
CA ASN A 71 -13.90 17.25 1.49
C ASN A 71 -12.77 16.49 0.77
N PRO A 72 -12.38 15.33 1.29
CA PRO A 72 -11.32 14.52 0.70
C PRO A 72 -11.79 13.82 -0.57
N GLU A 73 -10.84 13.51 -1.44
CA GLU A 73 -11.00 12.56 -2.54
C GLU A 73 -10.36 11.23 -2.15
N PHE A 74 -11.10 10.15 -2.28
CA PHE A 74 -10.59 8.81 -2.02
C PHE A 74 -10.53 7.99 -3.31
N ASN A 75 -9.45 7.24 -3.47
CA ASN A 75 -9.30 6.20 -4.48
C ASN A 75 -9.24 4.83 -3.82
N VAL A 76 -9.86 3.84 -4.44
CA VAL A 76 -9.61 2.44 -4.11
C VAL A 76 -8.26 2.05 -4.70
N ASP A 77 -7.44 1.36 -3.93
CA ASP A 77 -6.17 0.81 -4.40
C ASP A 77 -6.39 -0.12 -5.60
N ASP A 78 -5.59 0.03 -6.67
CA ASP A 78 -5.75 -0.71 -7.92
C ASP A 78 -5.66 -2.23 -7.73
N MET A 79 -4.85 -2.70 -6.78
CA MET A 79 -4.72 -4.14 -6.50
C MET A 79 -6.00 -4.69 -5.86
N ILE A 80 -6.63 -3.90 -4.97
CA ILE A 80 -7.90 -4.24 -4.35
C ILE A 80 -9.02 -4.18 -5.39
N PHE A 81 -9.03 -3.13 -6.17
CA PHE A 81 -9.99 -2.91 -7.24
C PHE A 81 -9.98 -4.09 -8.22
N ASN A 82 -8.82 -4.46 -8.75
CA ASN A 82 -8.68 -5.58 -9.67
C ASN A 82 -9.11 -6.91 -9.05
N LYS A 83 -8.73 -7.14 -7.78
CA LYS A 83 -9.12 -8.36 -7.07
C LYS A 83 -10.63 -8.47 -6.85
N LEU A 84 -11.30 -7.37 -6.49
CA LEU A 84 -12.75 -7.38 -6.21
C LEU A 84 -13.61 -7.38 -7.48
N ILE A 85 -13.18 -6.67 -8.53
CA ILE A 85 -13.96 -6.54 -9.76
C ILE A 85 -13.63 -7.61 -10.78
N LEU A 86 -12.34 -7.90 -10.98
CA LEU A 86 -11.87 -8.83 -12.01
C LEU A 86 -11.57 -10.25 -11.47
N GLY A 87 -11.57 -10.43 -10.15
CA GLY A 87 -11.14 -11.67 -9.52
C GLY A 87 -9.65 -11.96 -9.69
N TYR A 88 -8.87 -11.00 -10.21
CA TYR A 88 -7.45 -11.15 -10.50
C TYR A 88 -6.61 -10.74 -9.30
N ASP A 89 -5.74 -11.66 -8.84
CA ASP A 89 -4.70 -11.36 -7.86
C ASP A 89 -3.35 -11.30 -8.59
N TYR A 90 -2.65 -10.18 -8.50
CA TYR A 90 -1.33 -9.99 -9.14
C TYR A 90 -0.30 -11.06 -8.74
N LEU A 91 -0.54 -11.77 -7.63
CA LEU A 91 0.30 -12.89 -7.19
C LEU A 91 0.03 -14.20 -7.94
N ASP A 92 -1.04 -14.27 -8.74
CA ASP A 92 -1.37 -15.52 -9.47
C ASP A 92 -0.40 -15.77 -10.64
N ASP A 93 0.26 -14.71 -11.13
CA ASP A 93 1.26 -14.79 -12.21
C ASP A 93 2.71 -14.90 -11.71
N VAL A 94 2.93 -14.98 -10.40
CA VAL A 94 4.27 -14.99 -9.79
C VAL A 94 4.77 -16.41 -9.64
N ASP A 95 5.94 -16.71 -10.19
CA ASP A 95 6.67 -17.95 -9.90
C ASP A 95 7.40 -17.83 -8.56
N PHE A 96 6.81 -18.39 -7.50
CA PHE A 96 7.38 -18.38 -6.15
C PHE A 96 8.54 -19.35 -5.95
N SER A 97 8.86 -20.18 -6.94
CA SER A 97 10.06 -21.02 -6.96
C SER A 97 11.28 -20.30 -7.56
N ASP A 98 11.05 -19.21 -8.30
CA ASP A 98 12.08 -18.35 -8.86
C ASP A 98 12.29 -17.09 -8.01
N ILE A 99 13.47 -17.00 -7.40
CA ILE A 99 13.83 -15.88 -6.53
C ILE A 99 13.82 -14.53 -7.27
N TYR A 100 14.15 -14.49 -8.56
CA TYR A 100 14.14 -13.27 -9.35
C TYR A 100 12.71 -12.75 -9.54
N SER A 101 11.76 -13.63 -9.84
CA SER A 101 10.33 -13.29 -9.93
C SER A 101 9.80 -12.69 -8.62
N VAL A 102 10.19 -13.28 -7.49
CA VAL A 102 9.82 -12.78 -6.16
C VAL A 102 10.45 -11.42 -5.88
N VAL A 103 11.74 -11.26 -6.13
CA VAL A 103 12.47 -9.99 -5.92
C VAL A 103 11.86 -8.88 -6.77
N LYS A 104 11.49 -9.16 -8.01
CA LYS A 104 10.84 -8.20 -8.91
C LYS A 104 9.49 -7.73 -8.36
N VAL A 105 8.65 -8.64 -7.90
CA VAL A 105 7.35 -8.29 -7.30
C VAL A 105 7.52 -7.42 -6.05
N ILE A 106 8.48 -7.76 -5.19
CA ILE A 106 8.78 -6.93 -4.01
C ILE A 106 9.25 -5.52 -4.42
N ALA A 107 10.11 -5.42 -5.44
CA ALA A 107 10.55 -4.12 -5.95
C ALA A 107 9.38 -3.29 -6.50
N GLU A 108 8.46 -3.90 -7.25
CA GLU A 108 7.24 -3.23 -7.74
C GLU A 108 6.36 -2.70 -6.60
N LEU A 109 6.21 -3.44 -5.50
CA LEU A 109 5.50 -2.98 -4.31
C LEU A 109 6.20 -1.78 -3.67
N ILE A 110 7.53 -1.81 -3.60
CA ILE A 110 8.33 -0.72 -3.05
C ILE A 110 8.23 0.52 -3.93
N TYR A 111 8.31 0.39 -5.26
CA TYR A 111 8.10 1.52 -6.18
C TYR A 111 6.69 2.12 -6.06
N LYS A 112 5.65 1.29 -5.92
CA LYS A 112 4.29 1.79 -5.63
C LYS A 112 4.22 2.56 -4.32
N LYS A 113 5.00 2.17 -3.31
CA LYS A 113 5.10 2.90 -2.05
C LYS A 113 5.83 4.23 -2.23
N ASP A 114 6.93 4.26 -2.98
CA ASP A 114 7.70 5.48 -3.29
C ASP A 114 6.84 6.48 -4.08
N ASP A 115 6.05 5.99 -5.03
CA ASP A 115 5.04 6.77 -5.79
C ASP A 115 3.82 7.19 -4.95
N LYS A 116 3.81 6.89 -3.64
CA LYS A 116 2.70 7.15 -2.70
C LYS A 116 1.37 6.47 -3.09
N LYS A 117 1.42 5.45 -3.90
CA LYS A 117 0.27 4.61 -4.27
C LYS A 117 -0.02 3.52 -3.24
N LEU A 118 0.93 3.26 -2.33
CA LEU A 118 0.81 2.33 -1.21
C LEU A 118 1.18 2.99 0.10
N THR A 119 0.45 2.68 1.18
CA THR A 119 0.84 3.04 2.55
C THR A 119 1.89 2.05 3.08
N GLU A 120 2.65 2.44 4.12
CA GLU A 120 3.60 1.54 4.80
C GLU A 120 2.90 0.26 5.29
N PHE A 121 1.72 0.40 5.90
CA PHE A 121 0.93 -0.74 6.37
C PHE A 121 0.58 -1.70 5.21
N ARG A 122 0.17 -1.16 4.07
CA ARG A 122 -0.19 -1.96 2.91
C ARG A 122 1.02 -2.64 2.29
N LEU A 123 2.16 -1.95 2.17
CA LEU A 123 3.41 -2.54 1.72
C LEU A 123 3.79 -3.77 2.55
N VAL A 124 3.77 -3.64 3.89
CA VAL A 124 4.09 -4.74 4.81
C VAL A 124 3.09 -5.90 4.66
N SER A 125 1.81 -5.59 4.53
CA SER A 125 0.76 -6.61 4.37
C SER A 125 0.92 -7.40 3.07
N GLU A 126 1.16 -6.72 1.94
CA GLU A 126 1.35 -7.38 0.64
C GLU A 126 2.68 -8.16 0.60
N ALA A 127 3.74 -7.61 1.19
CA ALA A 127 5.01 -8.32 1.30
C ALA A 127 4.88 -9.63 2.10
N ASN A 128 4.13 -9.63 3.20
CA ASN A 128 3.84 -10.86 3.93
C ASN A 128 3.13 -11.89 3.05
N ARG A 129 2.15 -11.47 2.25
CA ARG A 129 1.47 -12.37 1.30
C ARG A 129 2.44 -13.01 0.29
N VAL A 130 3.43 -12.24 -0.18
CA VAL A 130 4.50 -12.76 -1.06
C VAL A 130 5.36 -13.76 -0.30
N PHE A 131 5.84 -13.40 0.90
CA PHE A 131 6.71 -14.25 1.71
C PHE A 131 6.02 -15.54 2.17
N ASP A 132 4.73 -15.51 2.45
CA ASP A 132 3.93 -16.68 2.85
C ASP A 132 3.77 -17.71 1.72
N LYS A 133 3.93 -17.27 0.45
CA LYS A 133 3.85 -18.14 -0.73
C LYS A 133 5.22 -18.66 -1.20
N LEU A 134 6.34 -18.24 -0.57
CA LEU A 134 7.66 -18.69 -0.97
C LEU A 134 7.80 -20.23 -0.90
N ASP A 135 8.26 -20.85 -2.00
CA ASP A 135 8.63 -22.26 -1.99
C ASP A 135 10.03 -22.44 -1.37
N ILE A 136 10.04 -22.85 -0.10
CA ILE A 136 11.24 -22.86 0.77
C ILE A 136 12.15 -24.07 0.45
N LYS A 137 12.55 -24.27 -0.77
CA LYS A 137 13.49 -25.35 -1.13
C LYS A 137 14.95 -24.94 -1.05
N GLU A 138 15.26 -23.66 -1.17
CA GLU A 138 16.62 -23.14 -1.19
C GLU A 138 17.10 -22.62 0.16
N GLU A 139 18.41 -22.78 0.43
CA GLU A 139 19.04 -22.30 1.67
C GLU A 139 18.90 -20.79 1.85
N PHE A 140 18.95 -20.03 0.75
CA PHE A 140 18.75 -18.58 0.75
C PHE A 140 17.36 -18.20 1.24
N THR A 141 16.32 -18.86 0.74
CA THR A 141 14.92 -18.62 1.17
C THR A 141 14.75 -18.93 2.65
N LYS A 142 15.35 -20.03 3.14
CA LYS A 142 15.35 -20.38 4.55
C LYS A 142 16.06 -19.33 5.42
N ALA A 143 17.15 -18.75 4.94
CA ALA A 143 17.88 -17.71 5.64
C ALA A 143 17.05 -16.41 5.75
N ILE A 144 16.41 -16.01 4.67
CA ILE A 144 15.56 -14.79 4.63
C ILE A 144 14.37 -14.87 5.60
N LEU A 145 13.74 -16.02 5.73
CA LEU A 145 12.57 -16.18 6.61
C LEU A 145 12.86 -15.94 8.09
N LYS A 146 14.13 -15.88 8.50
CA LYS A 146 14.53 -15.56 9.89
C LYS A 146 14.43 -14.08 10.24
N TYR A 147 14.35 -13.21 9.22
CA TYR A 147 14.32 -11.77 9.39
C TYR A 147 12.89 -11.23 9.53
N SER A 148 12.75 -10.06 10.12
CA SER A 148 11.47 -9.34 10.13
C SER A 148 11.02 -8.98 8.72
N THR A 149 9.74 -8.69 8.53
CA THR A 149 9.20 -8.32 7.21
C THR A 149 9.91 -7.12 6.60
N LYS A 150 10.25 -6.11 7.41
CA LYS A 150 10.95 -4.90 6.93
C LYS A 150 12.39 -5.20 6.50
N GLU A 151 13.10 -6.05 7.24
CA GLU A 151 14.44 -6.48 6.87
C GLU A 151 14.43 -7.33 5.59
N LYS A 152 13.44 -8.22 5.44
CA LYS A 152 13.24 -8.98 4.19
C LYS A 152 12.98 -8.05 3.01
N LEU A 153 12.09 -7.07 3.17
CA LEU A 153 11.79 -6.08 2.14
C LEU A 153 13.07 -5.32 1.74
N LEU A 154 13.83 -4.83 2.71
CA LEU A 154 15.08 -4.12 2.46
C LEU A 154 16.07 -5.01 1.70
N LEU A 155 16.27 -6.25 2.14
CA LEU A 155 17.19 -7.17 1.49
C LEU A 155 16.77 -7.47 0.04
N MET A 156 15.48 -7.75 -0.19
CA MET A 156 14.96 -8.00 -1.54
C MET A 156 15.11 -6.78 -2.44
N TYR A 157 14.87 -5.59 -1.91
CA TYR A 157 15.07 -4.34 -2.65
C TYR A 157 16.54 -4.13 -3.04
N LEU A 158 17.46 -4.34 -2.11
CA LEU A 158 18.90 -4.21 -2.39
C LEU A 158 19.39 -5.25 -3.43
N ILE A 159 18.85 -6.45 -3.39
CA ILE A 159 19.14 -7.48 -4.39
C ILE A 159 18.62 -7.03 -5.77
N TYR A 160 17.40 -6.50 -5.83
CA TYR A 160 16.82 -5.99 -7.07
C TYR A 160 17.67 -4.86 -7.66
N GLU A 161 17.99 -3.83 -6.86
CA GLU A 161 18.81 -2.70 -7.28
C GLU A 161 20.20 -3.14 -7.76
N TYR A 162 20.79 -4.15 -7.11
CA TYR A 162 22.06 -4.72 -7.54
C TYR A 162 21.96 -5.42 -8.89
N ILE A 163 20.91 -6.20 -9.11
CA ILE A 163 20.68 -6.94 -10.38
C ILE A 163 20.36 -5.96 -11.52
N ASP A 164 19.57 -4.92 -11.24
CA ASP A 164 19.17 -3.89 -12.22
C ASP A 164 20.30 -2.89 -12.54
N GLY A 165 21.44 -3.01 -11.87
CA GLY A 165 22.64 -2.18 -12.09
C GLY A 165 22.59 -0.82 -11.42
N ASN A 166 21.62 -0.54 -10.58
CA ASN A 166 21.46 0.66 -9.80
C ASN A 166 22.28 0.59 -8.50
N SER A 167 23.61 0.60 -8.60
CA SER A 167 24.46 0.61 -7.42
C SER A 167 24.56 2.01 -6.82
N GLY A 168 24.02 2.24 -5.63
CA GLY A 168 24.31 3.44 -4.86
C GLY A 168 23.11 4.20 -4.30
N GLU A 169 22.01 3.53 -4.01
CA GLU A 169 20.91 4.15 -3.26
C GLU A 169 21.42 4.64 -1.88
N ARG A 170 21.07 5.89 -1.58
CA ARG A 170 21.47 6.49 -0.30
C ARG A 170 20.62 5.94 0.83
N ALA A 171 21.22 5.64 1.97
CA ALA A 171 20.52 5.12 3.15
C ALA A 171 19.31 5.96 3.58
N ASN A 172 19.38 7.28 3.45
CA ASN A 172 18.23 8.16 3.74
C ASN A 172 17.05 7.93 2.77
N ARG A 173 17.30 7.67 1.47
CA ARG A 173 16.25 7.37 0.52
C ARG A 173 15.56 6.04 0.82
N ILE A 174 16.35 5.02 1.15
CA ILE A 174 15.80 3.74 1.61
C ILE A 174 14.88 3.95 2.81
N CYS A 175 15.31 4.74 3.79
CA CYS A 175 14.48 5.05 4.95
C CYS A 175 13.20 5.85 4.59
N GLU A 176 13.27 6.75 3.60
CA GLU A 176 12.10 7.48 3.10
C GLU A 176 11.05 6.55 2.48
N ILE A 177 11.49 5.54 1.74
CA ILE A 177 10.61 4.54 1.13
C ILE A 177 9.93 3.68 2.20
N PHE A 178 10.68 3.20 3.20
CA PHE A 178 10.17 2.22 4.16
C PHE A 178 9.42 2.81 5.37
N PHE A 179 9.59 4.09 5.66
CA PHE A 179 9.00 4.71 6.84
C PHE A 179 8.29 6.03 6.52
N ASP A 180 7.02 6.12 6.81
CA ASP A 180 6.23 7.34 6.66
C ASP A 180 6.59 8.39 7.73
N ASP A 181 6.97 7.96 8.93
CA ASP A 181 7.25 8.81 10.08
C ASP A 181 8.75 9.13 10.21
N LEU A 182 9.07 10.43 10.32
CA LEU A 182 10.44 10.92 10.50
C LEU A 182 11.12 10.35 11.76
N SER A 183 10.37 10.14 12.84
CA SER A 183 10.92 9.59 14.09
C SER A 183 11.35 8.13 13.93
N HIS A 184 10.61 7.35 13.16
CA HIS A 184 10.97 5.99 12.82
C HIS A 184 12.16 5.92 11.89
N ARG A 185 12.26 6.83 10.91
CA ARG A 185 13.44 6.95 10.02
C ARG A 185 14.71 7.20 10.83
N ALA A 186 14.67 8.17 11.74
CA ALA A 186 15.82 8.53 12.58
C ALA A 186 16.29 7.34 13.44
N ARG A 187 15.36 6.65 14.12
CA ARG A 187 15.69 5.47 14.95
C ARG A 187 16.28 4.33 14.13
N TYR A 188 15.78 4.10 12.93
CA TYR A 188 16.29 3.05 12.06
C TYR A 188 17.69 3.37 11.57
N LEU A 189 17.96 4.63 11.15
CA LEU A 189 19.30 5.08 10.78
C LEU A 189 20.28 4.97 11.97
N GLU A 190 19.87 5.35 13.16
CA GLU A 190 20.69 5.19 14.35
C GLU A 190 21.02 3.73 14.67
N SER A 191 20.09 2.80 14.42
CA SER A 191 20.33 1.37 14.63
C SER A 191 21.37 0.80 13.67
N ILE A 192 21.32 1.21 12.38
CA ILE A 192 22.28 0.78 11.36
C ILE A 192 23.68 1.36 11.62
N LEU A 193 23.77 2.59 12.11
CA LEU A 193 25.07 3.26 12.35
C LEU A 193 25.78 2.80 13.63
N LYS A 194 25.12 2.02 14.47
CA LYS A 194 25.70 1.50 15.72
C LYS A 194 26.25 0.08 15.59
N GLU A 195 25.99 -0.61 14.49
CA GLU A 195 26.59 -1.89 14.10
C GLU A 195 27.82 -1.69 13.20
#